data_2301e31628746ccaf19ba20877f32501
#
_entry.id   2301e31628746ccaf19ba20877f32501
#
_cell.length_a   1.000
_cell.length_b   1.000
_cell.length_c   1.000
_cell.angle_alpha   90.00
_cell.angle_beta   90.00
_cell.angle_gamma   90.00
#
_symmetry.space_group_name_H-M   'P 1'
#
loop_
_entity.id
_entity.type
_entity.pdbx_description
1 polymer ?
#
loop_
_entity_poly.entity_id
_entity_poly.type
_entity_poly.pdbx_seq_one_letter_code
_entity_poly.pdbx_strand_id
1 'polypeptide(L)'
;MHEDWGTTPAAIDACLSVADQMDVQVCIHTDTLNEAGFVEDTIAAIKGRTIHTFHTEGAGGGHAPDIIKICGEANVLPSSTNPTRPYTRNTLEEHLDMLMVCHHLDPKIPEDVAFAESRIRRETIAAEDILHDLGAFSIIASDSQAMGRVGEV
;
A
#
# COMPACT_ATOMS: atom_id res chain seq x y z
N MET A 1 1.56 -1.54 -12.13
CA MET A 1 2.19 -0.20 -12.01
C MET A 1 2.88 -0.16 -10.66
N HIS A 2 4.02 0.47 -10.57
CA HIS A 2 4.82 0.43 -9.35
C HIS A 2 5.63 1.72 -9.21
N GLU A 3 5.56 2.29 -8.02
CA GLU A 3 6.30 3.44 -7.47
C GLU A 3 6.60 4.64 -8.38
N ASP A 4 6.76 5.78 -7.76
CA ASP A 4 7.34 7.02 -8.28
C ASP A 4 6.87 7.36 -9.71
N TRP A 5 7.75 7.37 -10.67
CA TRP A 5 7.44 7.75 -12.05
C TRP A 5 6.47 6.81 -12.77
N GLY A 6 6.40 5.53 -12.37
CA GLY A 6 5.46 4.54 -12.92
C GLY A 6 4.03 4.70 -12.42
N THR A 7 3.80 5.58 -11.44
CA THR A 7 2.50 5.83 -10.82
C THR A 7 2.08 7.30 -10.85
N THR A 8 2.64 8.07 -11.77
CA THR A 8 2.18 9.43 -12.03
C THR A 8 0.74 9.43 -12.54
N PRO A 9 -0.05 10.50 -12.34
CA PRO A 9 -1.40 10.61 -12.89
C PRO A 9 -1.50 10.29 -14.37
N ALA A 10 -0.52 10.70 -15.17
CA ALA A 10 -0.47 10.39 -16.60
C ALA A 10 -0.25 8.91 -16.89
N ALA A 11 0.63 8.24 -16.13
CA ALA A 11 0.88 6.81 -16.26
C ALA A 11 -0.35 6.00 -15.85
N ILE A 12 -1.02 6.39 -14.76
CA ILE A 12 -2.29 5.77 -14.30
C ILE A 12 -3.34 5.88 -15.41
N ASP A 13 -3.53 7.07 -15.95
CA ASP A 13 -4.54 7.32 -16.99
C ASP A 13 -4.25 6.51 -18.26
N ALA A 14 -3.01 6.43 -18.69
CA ALA A 14 -2.61 5.67 -19.87
C ALA A 14 -2.85 4.16 -19.66
N CYS A 15 -2.41 3.59 -18.52
CA CYS A 15 -2.60 2.17 -18.23
C CYS A 15 -4.08 1.80 -18.12
N LEU A 16 -4.86 2.60 -17.44
CA LEU A 16 -6.30 2.33 -17.29
C LEU A 16 -7.07 2.51 -18.61
N SER A 17 -6.63 3.42 -19.48
CA SER A 17 -7.21 3.55 -20.82
C SER A 17 -6.98 2.31 -21.68
N VAL A 18 -5.81 1.70 -21.59
CA VAL A 18 -5.53 0.41 -22.24
C VAL A 18 -6.36 -0.72 -21.60
N ALA A 19 -6.46 -0.73 -20.27
CA ALA A 19 -7.24 -1.73 -19.56
C ALA A 19 -8.71 -1.73 -19.98
N ASP A 20 -9.30 -0.56 -20.10
CA ASP A 20 -10.68 -0.39 -20.56
C ASP A 20 -10.89 -0.90 -22.01
N GLN A 21 -9.90 -0.69 -22.89
CA GLN A 21 -9.97 -1.13 -24.29
C GLN A 21 -9.76 -2.62 -24.45
N MET A 22 -8.91 -3.21 -23.64
CA MET A 22 -8.44 -4.59 -23.80
C MET A 22 -9.09 -5.57 -22.83
N ASP A 23 -9.95 -5.07 -21.93
CA ASP A 23 -10.59 -5.86 -20.86
C ASP A 23 -9.55 -6.62 -20.01
N VAL A 24 -8.54 -5.88 -19.53
CA VAL A 24 -7.48 -6.42 -18.67
C VAL A 24 -7.39 -5.66 -17.37
N GLN A 25 -6.94 -6.33 -16.31
CA GLN A 25 -6.77 -5.73 -14.99
C GLN A 25 -5.49 -4.92 -14.89
N VAL A 26 -5.57 -3.81 -14.15
CA VAL A 26 -4.40 -3.04 -13.69
C VAL A 26 -4.27 -3.19 -12.19
N CYS A 27 -3.04 -3.40 -11.72
CA CYS A 27 -2.68 -3.38 -10.32
C CYS A 27 -1.70 -2.25 -10.06
N ILE A 28 -1.78 -1.62 -8.90
CA ILE A 28 -0.92 -0.49 -8.55
C ILE A 28 -0.35 -0.61 -7.13
N HIS A 29 0.97 -0.43 -7.03
CA HIS A 29 1.65 0.07 -5.85
C HIS A 29 1.76 1.58 -6.02
N THR A 30 1.06 2.36 -5.21
CA THR A 30 0.97 3.81 -5.40
C THR A 30 2.28 4.52 -5.04
N ASP A 31 2.37 5.80 -5.39
CA ASP A 31 3.56 6.64 -5.20
C ASP A 31 3.95 6.76 -3.72
N THR A 32 4.99 6.04 -3.34
CA THR A 32 5.45 5.93 -1.94
C THR A 32 5.94 7.25 -1.37
N LEU A 33 6.59 8.07 -2.18
CA LEU A 33 7.22 9.32 -1.76
C LEU A 33 6.35 10.55 -2.02
N ASN A 34 5.16 10.37 -2.57
CA ASN A 34 4.26 11.46 -2.98
C ASN A 34 4.93 12.44 -3.96
N GLU A 35 5.81 11.95 -4.84
CA GLU A 35 6.56 12.78 -5.78
C GLU A 35 5.68 13.37 -6.88
N ALA A 36 4.67 12.63 -7.31
CA ALA A 36 3.73 13.03 -8.36
C ALA A 36 2.39 13.54 -7.82
N GLY A 37 2.27 13.69 -6.52
CA GLY A 37 1.06 14.12 -5.83
C GLY A 37 0.68 13.19 -4.68
N PHE A 38 -0.39 13.52 -3.98
CA PHE A 38 -0.93 12.74 -2.86
C PHE A 38 -1.99 11.73 -3.32
N VAL A 39 -2.59 11.00 -2.38
CA VAL A 39 -3.59 9.98 -2.70
C VAL A 39 -4.78 10.56 -3.48
N GLU A 40 -5.14 11.80 -3.24
CA GLU A 40 -6.21 12.49 -3.95
C GLU A 40 -5.93 12.63 -5.45
N ASP A 41 -4.66 12.89 -5.83
CA ASP A 41 -4.25 12.98 -7.23
C ASP A 41 -4.32 11.62 -7.91
N THR A 42 -3.93 10.55 -7.20
CA THR A 42 -4.07 9.17 -7.67
C THR A 42 -5.55 8.80 -7.84
N ILE A 43 -6.40 9.10 -6.87
CA ILE A 43 -7.86 8.87 -6.96
C ILE A 43 -8.44 9.63 -8.16
N ALA A 44 -8.06 10.90 -8.34
CA ALA A 44 -8.49 11.70 -9.47
C ALA A 44 -8.04 11.11 -10.82
N ALA A 45 -6.84 10.52 -10.89
CA ALA A 45 -6.32 9.89 -12.11
C ALA A 45 -7.03 8.57 -12.43
N ILE A 46 -7.49 7.83 -11.43
CA ILE A 46 -8.27 6.61 -11.59
C ILE A 46 -9.61 6.90 -12.28
N LYS A 47 -10.23 8.03 -12.01
CA LYS A 47 -11.49 8.47 -12.65
C LYS A 47 -12.63 7.46 -12.50
N GLY A 48 -12.72 6.77 -11.36
CA GLY A 48 -13.75 5.77 -11.08
C GLY A 48 -13.61 4.46 -11.89
N ARG A 49 -12.49 4.25 -12.58
CA ARG A 49 -12.20 2.99 -13.31
C ARG A 49 -11.76 1.90 -12.34
N THR A 50 -11.86 0.65 -12.78
CA THR A 50 -11.48 -0.51 -11.96
C THR A 50 -9.96 -0.64 -11.85
N ILE A 51 -9.47 -0.76 -10.62
CA ILE A 51 -8.06 -0.95 -10.33
C ILE A 51 -7.89 -1.75 -9.03
N HIS A 52 -6.85 -2.59 -8.98
CA HIS A 52 -6.43 -3.26 -7.74
C HIS A 52 -5.28 -2.48 -7.10
N THR A 53 -5.45 -2.09 -5.85
CA THR A 53 -4.45 -1.36 -5.07
C THR A 53 -3.83 -2.27 -4.00
N PHE A 54 -2.50 -2.32 -3.96
CA PHE A 54 -1.75 -3.14 -3.00
C PHE A 54 -1.54 -2.40 -1.67
N HIS A 55 -1.36 -3.19 -0.57
CA HIS A 55 -1.06 -2.72 0.79
C HIS A 55 -1.80 -1.42 1.17
N THR A 56 -3.09 -1.43 0.92
CA THR A 56 -3.94 -0.23 1.01
C THR A 56 -4.20 0.22 2.45
N GLU A 57 -3.85 -0.60 3.44
CA GLU A 57 -3.77 -0.20 4.85
C GLU A 57 -2.59 0.73 5.14
N GLY A 58 -1.57 0.74 4.26
CA GLY A 58 -0.44 1.65 4.32
C GLY A 58 0.85 1.08 4.90
N ALA A 59 0.87 -0.16 5.40
CA ALA A 59 2.08 -0.73 6.00
C ALA A 59 3.14 -1.16 4.97
N GLY A 60 2.72 -1.65 3.81
CA GLY A 60 3.62 -2.18 2.79
C GLY A 60 4.22 -1.13 1.83
N GLY A 61 3.78 0.10 1.90
CA GLY A 61 4.20 1.19 0.99
C GLY A 61 3.02 1.94 0.41
N GLY A 62 3.26 2.70 -0.68
CA GLY A 62 2.27 3.56 -1.28
C GLY A 62 2.15 4.91 -0.55
N HIS A 63 1.18 5.70 -0.93
CA HIS A 63 0.97 7.03 -0.35
C HIS A 63 0.95 7.02 1.18
N ALA A 64 1.63 7.95 1.80
CA ALA A 64 1.59 8.18 3.23
C ALA A 64 1.13 9.62 3.52
N PRO A 65 0.32 9.82 4.59
CA PRO A 65 -0.16 8.82 5.52
C PRO A 65 -1.48 8.15 5.11
N ASP A 66 -2.09 8.57 4.02
CA ASP A 66 -3.54 8.49 3.80
C ASP A 66 -3.99 7.53 2.68
N ILE A 67 -3.14 6.60 2.23
CA ILE A 67 -3.52 5.65 1.17
C ILE A 67 -4.84 4.93 1.45
N ILE A 68 -5.16 4.71 2.73
CA ILE A 68 -6.39 4.04 3.17
C ILE A 68 -7.67 4.72 2.65
N LYS A 69 -7.62 6.00 2.30
CA LYS A 69 -8.77 6.72 1.71
C LYS A 69 -9.28 6.06 0.44
N ILE A 70 -8.40 5.42 -0.33
CA ILE A 70 -8.76 4.80 -1.60
C ILE A 70 -9.70 3.60 -1.42
N CYS A 71 -9.78 3.02 -0.21
CA CYS A 71 -10.74 1.96 0.12
C CYS A 71 -12.21 2.44 0.02
N GLY A 72 -12.44 3.74 0.05
CA GLY A 72 -13.76 4.34 -0.12
C GLY A 72 -14.23 4.46 -1.58
N GLU A 73 -13.37 4.18 -2.55
CA GLU A 73 -13.67 4.31 -3.96
C GLU A 73 -14.39 3.07 -4.51
N ALA A 74 -15.52 3.27 -5.19
CA ALA A 74 -16.46 2.20 -5.55
C ALA A 74 -15.87 1.10 -6.45
N ASN A 75 -14.92 1.44 -7.31
CA ASN A 75 -14.34 0.51 -8.30
C ASN A 75 -12.90 0.14 -7.99
N VAL A 76 -12.44 0.43 -6.79
CA VAL A 76 -11.13 0.00 -6.31
C VAL A 76 -11.26 -1.35 -5.63
N LEU A 77 -10.35 -2.27 -5.94
CA LEU A 77 -10.18 -3.55 -5.25
C LEU A 77 -8.98 -3.41 -4.31
N PRO A 78 -9.20 -3.05 -3.04
CA PRO A 78 -8.10 -2.87 -2.13
C PRO A 78 -7.65 -4.21 -1.56
N SER A 79 -6.35 -4.44 -1.50
CA SER A 79 -5.75 -5.54 -0.75
C SER A 79 -4.92 -5.02 0.40
N SER A 80 -4.90 -5.77 1.48
CA SER A 80 -4.01 -5.52 2.61
C SER A 80 -2.74 -6.34 2.48
N THR A 81 -1.70 -5.88 3.17
CA THR A 81 -0.45 -6.59 3.32
C THR A 81 -0.02 -6.51 4.77
N ASN A 82 -0.10 -7.63 5.49
CA ASN A 82 0.31 -7.67 6.89
C ASN A 82 1.23 -8.86 7.16
N PRO A 83 2.55 -8.70 6.97
CA PRO A 83 3.52 -9.76 7.16
C PRO A 83 3.83 -10.08 8.63
N THR A 84 3.28 -9.34 9.59
CA THR A 84 3.53 -9.52 11.02
C THR A 84 2.53 -10.44 11.72
N ARG A 85 1.70 -11.14 10.96
CA ARG A 85 0.79 -12.15 11.51
C ARG A 85 1.56 -13.42 11.91
N PRO A 86 1.17 -14.11 12.99
CA PRO A 86 0.22 -13.66 14.02
C PRO A 86 0.78 -12.52 14.86
N TYR A 87 -0.07 -11.73 15.48
CA TYR A 87 0.37 -10.63 16.34
C TYR A 87 1.12 -11.16 17.56
N THR A 88 2.25 -10.54 17.83
CA THR A 88 3.08 -10.78 19.01
C THR A 88 3.01 -9.58 19.96
N ARG A 89 3.68 -9.70 21.11
CA ARG A 89 3.84 -8.55 22.01
C ARG A 89 4.57 -7.38 21.36
N ASN A 90 5.48 -7.67 20.42
CA ASN A 90 6.36 -6.71 19.77
C ASN A 90 6.02 -6.51 18.29
N THR A 91 4.77 -6.74 17.90
CA THR A 91 4.36 -6.67 16.49
C THR A 91 4.75 -5.36 15.80
N LEU A 92 4.61 -4.23 16.50
CA LEU A 92 4.96 -2.92 15.93
C LEU A 92 6.45 -2.83 15.63
N GLU A 93 7.27 -3.18 16.59
CA GLU A 93 8.73 -3.14 16.49
C GLU A 93 9.23 -4.14 15.43
N GLU A 94 8.68 -5.34 15.40
CA GLU A 94 9.01 -6.36 14.40
C GLU A 94 8.68 -5.88 12.99
N HIS A 95 7.55 -5.23 12.81
CA HIS A 95 7.11 -4.71 11.53
C HIS A 95 7.99 -3.53 11.07
N LEU A 96 8.34 -2.64 12.02
CA LEU A 96 9.25 -1.53 11.75
C LEU A 96 10.63 -2.03 11.32
N ASP A 97 11.22 -2.97 12.05
CA ASP A 97 12.50 -3.58 11.71
C ASP A 97 12.46 -4.25 10.33
N MET A 98 11.38 -4.96 10.04
CA MET A 98 11.17 -5.61 8.75
C MET A 98 11.13 -4.59 7.61
N LEU A 99 10.37 -3.50 7.76
CA LEU A 99 10.31 -2.44 6.76
C LEU A 99 11.69 -1.82 6.52
N MET A 100 12.42 -1.52 7.59
CA MET A 100 13.77 -0.95 7.49
C MET A 100 14.73 -1.87 6.73
N VAL A 101 14.71 -3.16 7.03
CA VAL A 101 15.55 -4.15 6.33
C VAL A 101 15.16 -4.26 4.86
N CYS A 102 13.89 -4.39 4.55
CA CYS A 102 13.40 -4.57 3.18
C CYS A 102 13.68 -3.36 2.29
N HIS A 103 13.68 -2.16 2.84
CA HIS A 103 13.92 -0.91 2.11
C HIS A 103 15.38 -0.42 2.23
N HIS A 104 16.26 -1.24 2.80
CA HIS A 104 17.69 -0.90 2.97
C HIS A 104 17.94 0.40 3.74
N LEU A 105 17.08 0.67 4.73
CA LEU A 105 17.16 1.87 5.56
C LEU A 105 18.19 1.69 6.69
N ASP A 106 18.79 2.80 7.12
CA ASP A 106 19.76 2.79 8.23
C ASP A 106 19.11 3.36 9.50
N PRO A 107 18.99 2.57 10.59
CA PRO A 107 18.42 3.04 11.84
C PRO A 107 19.20 4.17 12.52
N LYS A 108 20.39 4.50 12.02
CA LYS A 108 21.19 5.64 12.51
C LYS A 108 20.86 6.94 11.78
N ILE A 109 20.09 6.88 10.69
CA ILE A 109 19.67 8.04 9.91
C ILE A 109 18.25 8.42 10.33
N PRO A 110 18.05 9.59 10.98
CA PRO A 110 16.74 10.02 11.48
C PRO A 110 15.65 10.07 10.39
N GLU A 111 16.01 10.43 9.17
CA GLU A 111 15.10 10.52 8.04
C GLU A 111 14.60 9.13 7.61
N ASP A 112 15.46 8.13 7.65
CA ASP A 112 15.10 6.74 7.35
C ASP A 112 14.14 6.18 8.41
N VAL A 113 14.42 6.48 9.68
CA VAL A 113 13.53 6.10 10.79
C VAL A 113 12.18 6.78 10.65
N ALA A 114 12.15 8.08 10.38
CA ALA A 114 10.92 8.83 10.18
C ALA A 114 10.10 8.32 8.99
N PHE A 115 10.77 7.92 7.91
CA PHE A 115 10.13 7.27 6.77
C PHE A 115 9.44 5.97 7.18
N ALA A 116 10.14 5.09 7.89
CA ALA A 116 9.59 3.83 8.35
C ALA A 116 8.40 4.04 9.31
N GLU A 117 8.54 4.93 10.30
CA GLU A 117 7.50 5.26 11.27
C GLU A 117 6.27 5.93 10.65
N SER A 118 6.41 6.61 9.51
CA SER A 118 5.26 7.17 8.79
C SER A 118 4.32 6.10 8.23
N ARG A 119 4.81 4.88 8.04
CA ARG A 119 4.07 3.75 7.46
C ARG A 119 3.68 2.72 8.51
N ILE A 120 4.59 2.37 9.39
CA ILE A 120 4.35 1.35 10.42
C ILE A 120 3.80 2.02 11.66
N ARG A 121 2.49 1.96 11.82
CA ARG A 121 1.76 2.60 12.92
C ARG A 121 0.75 1.63 13.51
N ARG A 122 0.48 1.75 14.79
CA ARG A 122 -0.55 0.96 15.48
C ARG A 122 -1.92 1.10 14.82
N GLU A 123 -2.21 2.29 14.37
CA GLU A 123 -3.48 2.64 13.72
C GLU A 123 -3.67 1.89 12.40
N THR A 124 -2.64 1.79 11.56
CA THR A 124 -2.72 1.06 10.29
C THR A 124 -2.85 -0.44 10.50
N ILE A 125 -2.14 -1.00 11.47
CA ILE A 125 -2.23 -2.42 11.85
C ILE A 125 -3.63 -2.75 12.40
N ALA A 126 -4.17 -1.89 13.28
CA ALA A 126 -5.51 -2.09 13.82
C ALA A 126 -6.61 -1.89 12.77
N ALA A 127 -6.45 -0.91 11.88
CA ALA A 127 -7.42 -0.63 10.83
C ALA A 127 -7.56 -1.79 9.84
N GLU A 128 -6.50 -2.53 9.56
CA GLU A 128 -6.53 -3.69 8.66
C GLU A 128 -7.59 -4.71 9.11
N ASP A 129 -7.57 -5.12 10.38
CA ASP A 129 -8.53 -6.08 10.91
C ASP A 129 -9.96 -5.59 10.81
N ILE A 130 -10.18 -4.33 11.20
CA ILE A 130 -11.51 -3.70 11.15
C ILE A 130 -12.03 -3.65 9.72
N LEU A 131 -11.18 -3.30 8.77
CA LEU A 131 -11.57 -3.19 7.36
C LEU A 131 -11.83 -4.55 6.71
N HIS A 132 -11.13 -5.61 7.12
CA HIS A 132 -11.49 -6.98 6.73
C HIS A 132 -12.84 -7.39 7.30
N ASP A 133 -13.08 -7.16 8.58
CA ASP A 133 -14.35 -7.48 9.25
C ASP A 133 -15.53 -6.74 8.62
N LEU A 134 -15.32 -5.50 8.18
CA LEU A 134 -16.32 -4.69 7.50
C LEU A 134 -16.48 -5.04 6.00
N GLY A 135 -15.63 -5.89 5.46
CA GLY A 135 -15.64 -6.26 4.04
C GLY A 135 -15.07 -5.18 3.10
N ALA A 136 -14.38 -4.17 3.64
CA ALA A 136 -13.67 -3.18 2.82
C ALA A 136 -12.43 -3.80 2.15
N PHE A 137 -11.72 -4.68 2.85
CA PHE A 137 -10.73 -5.57 2.27
C PHE A 137 -11.32 -6.96 2.05
N SER A 138 -11.01 -7.57 0.92
CA SER A 138 -11.34 -8.97 0.62
C SER A 138 -10.11 -9.78 0.19
N ILE A 139 -8.97 -9.16 0.10
CA ILE A 139 -7.71 -9.73 -0.36
C ILE A 139 -6.63 -9.41 0.66
N ILE A 140 -5.87 -10.43 1.05
CA ILE A 140 -4.67 -10.29 1.89
C ILE A 140 -3.46 -10.89 1.17
N ALA A 141 -2.30 -10.28 1.34
CA ALA A 141 -1.04 -10.73 0.76
C ALA A 141 0.12 -10.56 1.73
N SER A 142 1.21 -11.30 1.51
CA SER A 142 2.43 -11.16 2.29
C SER A 142 3.37 -10.07 1.77
N ASP A 143 3.20 -9.67 0.52
CA ASP A 143 4.19 -8.86 -0.20
C ASP A 143 5.60 -9.52 -0.14
N SER A 144 5.65 -10.78 -0.57
CA SER A 144 6.71 -11.73 -0.21
C SER A 144 8.13 -11.29 -0.60
N GLN A 145 8.29 -10.54 -1.67
CA GLN A 145 9.59 -10.05 -2.11
C GLN A 145 10.12 -8.90 -1.25
N ALA A 146 9.22 -8.03 -0.79
CA ALA A 146 9.56 -6.90 0.05
C ALA A 146 9.52 -7.25 1.53
N MET A 147 8.45 -7.91 1.98
CA MET A 147 8.17 -8.11 3.40
C MET A 147 8.33 -9.56 3.86
N GLY A 148 8.38 -10.53 2.97
CA GLY A 148 8.54 -11.95 3.30
C GLY A 148 7.33 -12.57 4.00
N ARG A 149 7.59 -13.61 4.82
CA ARG A 149 6.60 -14.25 5.68
C ARG A 149 5.36 -14.80 4.96
N VAL A 150 5.55 -15.31 3.76
CA VAL A 150 4.45 -15.88 2.96
C VAL A 150 3.72 -17.01 3.69
N GLY A 151 4.39 -17.70 4.59
CA GLY A 151 3.80 -18.76 5.40
C GLY A 151 2.88 -18.27 6.53
N GLU A 152 2.85 -16.97 6.79
CA GLU A 152 2.00 -16.36 7.83
C GLU A 152 0.65 -15.87 7.26
N VAL A 153 0.53 -15.74 5.96
CA VAL A 153 -0.67 -15.35 5.24
C VAL A 153 -1.48 -16.56 4.82
#